data_8b9f975ee203acd221aa8a54dc43f2d8
#
_entry.id   8b9f975ee203acd221aa8a54dc43f2d8
#
_cell.length_a   1.000
_cell.length_b   1.000
_cell.length_c   1.000
_cell.angle_alpha   90.00
_cell.angle_beta   90.00
_cell.angle_gamma   90.00
#
_symmetry.space_group_name_H-M   'P 1'
#
loop_
_entity.id
_entity.type
_entity.pdbx_description
1 polymer ?
#
loop_
_entity_poly.entity_id
_entity_poly.type
_entity_poly.pdbx_seq_one_letter_code
_entity_poly.pdbx_strand_id
1 'polypeptide(L)'
;MRIIRHQASNGTIQHAALQPDGTARRIEGDLFGDFSVTDEVVTPGKLLAPLAPTAIFCIGLNYRKHAEESNAAIPQYPVLFMKSPGAVQNPGDDIVLPRHLASDAVDYECELAVVIGKACKNVSKANALDYVLGYTCANDVSARDHQIKLGGGQWCRGKFFDTFAPLGPCLLTPQSIPNPNNLRIRTELNGVTVQDSHTSDMAFDVPTLIAYLSGSTTLVPGTVILTGTPSGVGMATKPEPRWLRAGDVVTIEIENIGRLTNPVIEEAP
;
A
#
# COMPACT_ATOMS: atom_id res chain seq x y z
N MET A 1 16.99 3.11 6.39
CA MET A 1 16.53 2.64 7.72
C MET A 1 15.23 1.88 7.53
N ARG A 2 14.98 0.83 8.33
CA ARG A 2 13.75 0.05 8.33
C ARG A 2 12.98 0.35 9.62
N ILE A 3 11.83 0.99 9.52
CA ILE A 3 11.01 1.43 10.65
C ILE A 3 9.77 0.54 10.76
N ILE A 4 9.54 -0.03 11.93
CA ILE A 4 8.31 -0.74 12.27
C ILE A 4 7.48 0.08 13.26
N ARG A 5 6.17 -0.09 13.20
CA ARG A 5 5.21 0.34 14.21
C ARG A 5 4.64 -0.90 14.86
N HIS A 6 4.68 -0.97 16.18
CA HIS A 6 4.24 -2.16 16.91
C HIS A 6 3.53 -1.80 18.20
N GLN A 7 2.70 -2.72 18.67
CA GLN A 7 2.11 -2.65 20.00
C GLN A 7 2.97 -3.45 20.95
N ALA A 8 3.54 -2.78 21.95
CA ALA A 8 4.31 -3.41 23.02
C ALA A 8 3.41 -4.24 23.94
N SER A 9 4.01 -5.08 24.79
CA SER A 9 3.29 -5.96 25.73
C SER A 9 2.40 -5.23 26.73
N ASN A 10 2.73 -3.97 27.03
CA ASN A 10 1.91 -3.10 27.88
C ASN A 10 0.78 -2.36 27.14
N GLY A 11 0.57 -2.66 25.84
CA GLY A 11 -0.44 -2.04 25.00
C GLY A 11 -0.03 -0.72 24.34
N THR A 12 1.12 -0.14 24.66
CA THR A 12 1.56 1.11 24.04
C THR A 12 1.98 0.89 22.59
N ILE A 13 1.67 1.87 21.74
CA ILE A 13 2.10 1.87 20.32
C ILE A 13 3.42 2.63 20.23
N GLN A 14 4.41 2.01 19.61
CA GLN A 14 5.77 2.53 19.47
C GLN A 14 6.30 2.34 18.05
N HIS A 15 7.28 3.17 17.68
CA HIS A 15 8.11 2.95 16.50
C HIS A 15 9.48 2.43 16.93
N ALA A 16 10.04 1.55 16.11
CA ALA A 16 11.40 1.06 16.30
C ALA A 16 12.12 0.91 14.97
N ALA A 17 13.43 1.12 14.99
CA ALA A 17 14.32 0.90 13.85
C ALA A 17 14.86 -0.53 13.90
N LEU A 18 14.52 -1.36 12.91
CA LEU A 18 15.13 -2.71 12.77
C LEU A 18 16.58 -2.55 12.32
N GLN A 19 17.47 -3.21 13.03
CA GLN A 19 18.89 -3.23 12.76
C GLN A 19 19.26 -4.43 11.86
N PRO A 20 20.41 -4.41 11.16
CA PRO A 20 20.88 -5.53 10.35
C PRO A 20 21.11 -6.82 11.14
N ASP A 21 21.38 -6.73 12.43
CA ASP A 21 21.57 -7.89 13.35
C ASP A 21 20.23 -8.48 13.83
N GLY A 22 19.09 -7.93 13.39
CA GLY A 22 17.74 -8.37 13.76
C GLY A 22 17.21 -7.75 15.05
N THR A 23 17.98 -6.92 15.76
CA THR A 23 17.49 -6.18 16.92
C THR A 23 16.61 -5.00 16.48
N ALA A 24 15.76 -4.53 17.39
CA ALA A 24 14.95 -3.32 17.17
C ALA A 24 15.32 -2.27 18.22
N ARG A 25 15.60 -1.04 17.78
CA ARG A 25 15.91 0.08 18.64
C ARG A 25 14.75 1.07 18.66
N ARG A 26 14.37 1.53 19.84
CA ARG A 26 13.28 2.48 20.01
C ARG A 26 13.54 3.76 19.24
N ILE A 27 12.47 4.28 18.61
CA ILE A 27 12.45 5.61 18.02
C ILE A 27 11.71 6.54 18.97
N GLU A 28 12.30 7.68 19.29
CA GLU A 28 11.69 8.77 20.05
C GLU A 28 11.50 10.00 19.17
N GLY A 29 10.45 10.78 19.45
CA GLY A 29 10.06 11.95 18.66
C GLY A 29 8.93 11.66 17.69
N ASP A 30 8.78 12.56 16.72
CA ASP A 30 7.74 12.50 15.69
C ASP A 30 8.35 12.09 14.35
N LEU A 31 7.87 11.00 13.74
CA LEU A 31 8.34 10.55 12.42
C LEU A 31 8.15 11.60 11.32
N PHE A 32 7.21 12.52 11.48
CA PHE A 32 6.94 13.61 10.53
C PHE A 32 7.62 14.92 10.90
N GLY A 33 8.35 14.93 11.99
CA GLY A 33 9.17 16.04 12.51
C GLY A 33 10.58 15.58 12.84
N ASP A 34 11.02 15.90 14.05
CA ASP A 34 12.31 15.48 14.56
C ASP A 34 12.17 14.16 15.31
N PHE A 35 12.92 13.16 14.93
CA PHE A 35 13.02 11.89 15.63
C PHE A 35 14.46 11.37 15.70
N SER A 36 14.71 10.52 16.67
CA SER A 36 16.01 9.86 16.83
C SER A 36 15.84 8.38 17.14
N VAL A 37 16.81 7.58 16.73
CA VAL A 37 16.94 6.18 17.15
C VAL A 37 17.73 6.17 18.43
N THR A 38 17.16 5.65 19.50
CA THR A 38 17.83 5.55 20.81
C THR A 38 18.69 4.29 20.91
N ASP A 39 19.48 4.17 21.99
CA ASP A 39 20.23 2.95 22.31
C ASP A 39 19.37 1.86 22.97
N GLU A 40 18.12 2.19 23.33
CA GLU A 40 17.19 1.24 23.95
C GLU A 40 16.78 0.15 22.96
N VAL A 41 17.14 -1.10 23.29
CA VAL A 41 16.69 -2.28 22.53
C VAL A 41 15.29 -2.66 23.01
N VAL A 42 14.37 -2.78 22.08
CA VAL A 42 12.98 -3.17 22.33
C VAL A 42 12.68 -4.52 21.68
N THR A 43 11.78 -5.29 22.31
CA THR A 43 11.21 -6.50 21.70
C THR A 43 9.90 -6.10 21.02
N PRO A 44 9.80 -6.14 19.67
CA PRO A 44 8.57 -5.83 18.99
C PRO A 44 7.46 -6.81 19.39
N GLY A 45 6.29 -6.27 19.74
CA GLY A 45 5.08 -7.06 19.90
C GLY A 45 4.32 -7.19 18.57
N LYS A 46 2.98 -7.08 18.60
CA LYS A 46 2.14 -7.14 17.38
C LYS A 46 2.55 -6.02 16.41
N LEU A 47 2.91 -6.41 15.18
CA LEU A 47 3.17 -5.43 14.12
C LEU A 47 1.87 -4.72 13.72
N LEU A 48 1.98 -3.44 13.51
CA LEU A 48 0.90 -2.59 13.02
C LEU A 48 1.29 -2.01 11.64
N ALA A 49 0.31 -1.51 10.90
CA ALA A 49 0.59 -0.70 9.72
C ALA A 49 1.61 0.39 10.09
N PRO A 50 2.64 0.65 9.27
CA PRO A 50 3.80 1.49 9.66
C PRO A 50 3.44 2.90 10.11
N LEU A 51 2.26 3.37 9.73
CA LEU A 51 1.68 4.65 10.13
C LEU A 51 0.16 4.56 10.17
N ALA A 52 -0.48 5.57 10.77
CA ALA A 52 -1.89 5.86 10.59
C ALA A 52 -2.00 6.97 9.53
N PRO A 53 -2.44 6.68 8.29
CA PRO A 53 -2.46 7.65 7.21
C PRO A 53 -3.40 8.83 7.50
N THR A 54 -3.00 10.04 7.11
CA THR A 54 -3.88 11.23 7.10
C THR A 54 -4.81 11.23 5.89
N ALA A 55 -4.35 10.66 4.77
CA ALA A 55 -5.11 10.41 3.55
C ALA A 55 -4.48 9.26 2.79
N ILE A 56 -5.27 8.54 1.97
CA ILE A 56 -4.78 7.49 1.07
C ILE A 56 -5.26 7.85 -0.35
N PHE A 57 -4.33 8.31 -1.18
CA PHE A 57 -4.52 8.53 -2.61
C PHE A 57 -4.09 7.30 -3.38
N CYS A 58 -4.86 6.91 -4.38
CA CYS A 58 -4.62 5.71 -5.17
C CYS A 58 -4.63 6.06 -6.65
N ILE A 59 -3.77 5.38 -7.41
CA ILE A 59 -3.61 5.63 -8.84
C ILE A 59 -4.04 4.39 -9.64
N GLY A 60 -5.08 4.52 -10.44
CA GLY A 60 -5.55 3.46 -11.33
C GLY A 60 -4.80 3.41 -12.65
N LEU A 61 -4.75 2.19 -13.25
CA LEU A 61 -4.17 1.91 -14.57
C LEU A 61 -2.75 2.45 -14.75
N ASN A 62 -1.91 2.32 -13.74
CA ASN A 62 -0.56 2.89 -13.76
C ASN A 62 0.54 1.91 -14.21
N TYR A 63 0.22 0.65 -14.54
CA TYR A 63 1.19 -0.29 -15.10
C TYR A 63 0.79 -0.63 -16.54
N ARG A 64 1.77 -0.60 -17.47
CA ARG A 64 1.52 -0.81 -18.89
C ARG A 64 0.92 -2.18 -19.18
N LYS A 65 1.51 -3.24 -18.60
CA LYS A 65 1.00 -4.60 -18.76
C LYS A 65 -0.37 -4.81 -18.12
N HIS A 66 -0.69 -4.10 -17.03
CA HIS A 66 -2.03 -4.14 -16.44
C HIS A 66 -3.08 -3.46 -17.35
N ALA A 67 -2.73 -2.36 -17.99
CA ALA A 67 -3.60 -1.74 -18.98
C ALA A 67 -3.84 -2.68 -20.19
N GLU A 68 -2.79 -3.35 -20.68
CA GLU A 68 -2.88 -4.33 -21.76
C GLU A 68 -3.80 -5.51 -21.39
N GLU A 69 -3.63 -6.14 -20.20
CA GLU A 69 -4.47 -7.28 -19.79
C GLU A 69 -5.93 -6.89 -19.61
N SER A 70 -6.19 -5.64 -19.20
CA SER A 70 -7.53 -5.05 -19.04
C SER A 70 -8.12 -4.54 -20.36
N ASN A 71 -7.38 -4.65 -21.47
CA ASN A 71 -7.74 -4.08 -22.78
C ASN A 71 -8.07 -2.58 -22.69
N ALA A 72 -7.34 -1.85 -21.86
CA ALA A 72 -7.50 -0.42 -21.61
C ALA A 72 -6.31 0.37 -22.16
N ALA A 73 -6.59 1.58 -22.66
CA ALA A 73 -5.52 2.51 -23.03
C ALA A 73 -4.83 3.07 -21.77
N ILE A 74 -3.53 3.33 -21.88
CA ILE A 74 -2.80 4.09 -20.84
C ILE A 74 -3.45 5.47 -20.73
N PRO A 75 -3.89 5.90 -19.54
CA PRO A 75 -4.49 7.22 -19.35
C PRO A 75 -3.50 8.35 -19.68
N GLN A 76 -4.01 9.46 -20.19
CA GLN A 76 -3.18 10.66 -20.43
C GLN A 76 -2.71 11.31 -19.12
N TYR A 77 -3.49 11.18 -18.05
CA TYR A 77 -3.20 11.69 -16.70
C TYR A 77 -3.43 10.58 -15.67
N PRO A 78 -2.75 10.62 -14.50
CA PRO A 78 -3.00 9.69 -13.41
C PRO A 78 -4.49 9.65 -13.04
N VAL A 79 -5.09 8.47 -12.99
CA VAL A 79 -6.48 8.26 -12.57
C VAL A 79 -6.51 8.22 -11.05
N LEU A 80 -6.90 9.34 -10.44
CA LEU A 80 -6.94 9.49 -8.99
C LEU A 80 -8.25 8.96 -8.42
N PHE A 81 -8.14 8.13 -7.39
CA PHE A 81 -9.22 7.79 -6.47
C PHE A 81 -8.67 7.70 -5.04
N MET A 82 -9.50 7.39 -4.06
CA MET A 82 -9.12 7.38 -2.66
C MET A 82 -9.59 6.11 -1.96
N LYS A 83 -8.88 5.76 -0.87
CA LYS A 83 -9.35 4.83 0.17
C LYS A 83 -9.55 5.60 1.47
N SER A 84 -10.46 5.10 2.31
CA SER A 84 -10.61 5.62 3.67
C SER A 84 -9.38 5.27 4.51
N PRO A 85 -8.85 6.17 5.36
CA PRO A 85 -7.90 5.77 6.40
C PRO A 85 -8.43 4.66 7.33
N GLY A 86 -9.75 4.55 7.50
CA GLY A 86 -10.40 3.46 8.24
C GLY A 86 -10.29 2.09 7.56
N ALA A 87 -9.93 2.03 6.27
CA ALA A 87 -9.69 0.78 5.56
C ALA A 87 -8.32 0.15 5.86
N VAL A 88 -7.44 0.83 6.59
CA VAL A 88 -6.08 0.33 6.89
C VAL A 88 -6.13 -0.95 7.70
N GLN A 89 -5.32 -1.94 7.27
CA GLN A 89 -5.16 -3.20 7.99
C GLN A 89 -3.68 -3.45 8.30
N ASN A 90 -3.44 -4.11 9.43
CA ASN A 90 -2.09 -4.41 9.91
C ASN A 90 -1.52 -5.67 9.24
N PRO A 91 -0.19 -5.82 9.21
CA PRO A 91 0.44 -7.08 8.86
C PRO A 91 -0.07 -8.23 9.74
N GLY A 92 -0.46 -9.34 9.13
CA GLY A 92 -0.95 -10.53 9.80
C GLY A 92 -2.41 -10.50 10.25
N ASP A 93 -3.07 -9.35 10.23
CA ASP A 93 -4.50 -9.25 10.52
C ASP A 93 -5.35 -9.60 9.27
N ASP A 94 -6.59 -10.01 9.50
CA ASP A 94 -7.46 -10.53 8.45
C ASP A 94 -7.95 -9.45 7.47
N ILE A 95 -7.99 -9.78 6.19
CA ILE A 95 -8.84 -9.10 5.20
C ILE A 95 -10.25 -9.66 5.35
N VAL A 96 -11.22 -8.80 5.63
CA VAL A 96 -12.60 -9.19 5.91
C VAL A 96 -13.47 -8.99 4.67
N LEU A 97 -14.00 -10.08 4.12
CA LEU A 97 -14.94 -10.01 2.99
C LEU A 97 -16.30 -9.50 3.47
N PRO A 98 -16.84 -8.41 2.88
CA PRO A 98 -18.05 -7.78 3.36
C PRO A 98 -19.28 -8.65 3.09
N ARG A 99 -20.16 -8.81 4.09
CA ARG A 99 -21.42 -9.56 4.02
C ARG A 99 -22.65 -8.66 4.10
N HIS A 100 -22.61 -7.59 4.88
CA HIS A 100 -23.74 -6.68 5.02
C HIS A 100 -23.99 -5.89 3.73
N LEU A 101 -22.94 -5.34 3.15
CA LEU A 101 -22.94 -4.82 1.77
C LEU A 101 -22.08 -5.76 0.93
N ALA A 102 -22.64 -6.92 0.61
CA ALA A 102 -21.91 -8.05 0.05
C ALA A 102 -21.20 -7.72 -1.27
N SER A 103 -20.06 -8.35 -1.45
CA SER A 103 -19.33 -8.38 -2.72
C SER A 103 -18.91 -9.80 -3.05
N ASP A 104 -19.23 -10.25 -4.26
CA ASP A 104 -18.82 -11.55 -4.79
C ASP A 104 -17.54 -11.45 -5.64
N ALA A 105 -16.92 -10.28 -5.68
CA ALA A 105 -15.82 -9.96 -6.60
C ALA A 105 -14.68 -9.21 -5.90
N VAL A 106 -14.26 -9.69 -4.71
CA VAL A 106 -13.14 -9.10 -3.98
C VAL A 106 -11.82 -9.58 -4.58
N ASP A 107 -10.93 -8.65 -4.89
CA ASP A 107 -9.68 -8.85 -5.62
C ASP A 107 -8.49 -8.28 -4.84
N TYR A 108 -7.28 -8.74 -5.16
CA TYR A 108 -6.00 -8.27 -4.61
C TYR A 108 -5.29 -7.37 -5.62
N GLU A 109 -4.54 -6.41 -5.12
CA GLU A 109 -3.70 -5.52 -5.92
C GLU A 109 -2.40 -5.19 -5.17
N CYS A 110 -1.27 -5.78 -5.62
CA CYS A 110 0.04 -5.45 -5.09
C CYS A 110 0.47 -4.05 -5.51
N GLU A 111 0.81 -3.19 -4.55
CA GLU A 111 1.22 -1.82 -4.84
C GLU A 111 2.40 -1.35 -3.99
N LEU A 112 3.29 -0.57 -4.60
CA LEU A 112 4.23 0.25 -3.85
C LEU A 112 3.46 1.41 -3.22
N ALA A 113 3.54 1.55 -1.90
CA ALA A 113 3.01 2.70 -1.18
C ALA A 113 4.12 3.71 -0.88
N VAL A 114 3.89 4.97 -1.24
CA VAL A 114 4.80 6.10 -0.97
C VAL A 114 4.20 6.93 0.16
N VAL A 115 4.99 7.20 1.21
CA VAL A 115 4.56 8.00 2.36
C VAL A 115 5.16 9.39 2.29
N ILE A 116 4.31 10.41 2.28
CA ILE A 116 4.72 11.82 2.33
C ILE A 116 5.14 12.18 3.75
N GLY A 117 6.36 12.69 3.90
CA GLY A 117 6.93 13.04 5.20
C GLY A 117 6.86 14.53 5.53
N LYS A 118 6.78 15.39 4.51
CA LYS A 118 6.74 16.85 4.66
C LYS A 118 5.60 17.42 3.85
N ALA A 119 4.90 18.42 4.40
CA ALA A 119 3.87 19.11 3.65
C ALA A 119 4.42 19.67 2.35
N CYS A 120 3.75 19.38 1.23
CA CYS A 120 4.20 19.83 -0.08
C CYS A 120 3.03 20.26 -0.97
N LYS A 121 3.28 21.30 -1.78
CA LYS A 121 2.34 21.86 -2.76
C LYS A 121 3.10 22.39 -3.96
N ASN A 122 2.60 22.15 -5.17
CA ASN A 122 3.22 22.60 -6.42
C ASN A 122 4.68 22.12 -6.57
N VAL A 123 4.94 20.89 -6.17
CA VAL A 123 6.30 20.34 -6.20
C VAL A 123 6.68 19.97 -7.63
N SER A 124 7.88 20.34 -8.05
CA SER A 124 8.43 19.89 -9.33
C SER A 124 8.79 18.40 -9.27
N LYS A 125 8.74 17.71 -10.42
CA LYS A 125 9.19 16.31 -10.52
C LYS A 125 10.62 16.12 -10.00
N ALA A 126 11.52 17.09 -10.24
CA ALA A 126 12.91 17.00 -9.82
C ALA A 126 13.09 16.98 -8.29
N ASN A 127 12.21 17.64 -7.55
CA ASN A 127 12.29 17.75 -6.09
C ASN A 127 11.29 16.85 -5.36
N ALA A 128 10.52 16.04 -6.08
CA ALA A 128 9.40 15.29 -5.51
C ALA A 128 9.84 14.30 -4.42
N LEU A 129 10.96 13.62 -4.60
CA LEU A 129 11.46 12.62 -3.65
C LEU A 129 11.98 13.23 -2.33
N ASP A 130 12.27 14.53 -2.28
CA ASP A 130 12.68 15.23 -1.05
C ASP A 130 11.57 15.31 0.01
N TYR A 131 10.33 15.04 -0.41
CA TYR A 131 9.15 15.06 0.46
C TYR A 131 8.72 13.68 0.93
N VAL A 132 9.42 12.62 0.50
CA VAL A 132 9.09 11.24 0.85
C VAL A 132 9.73 10.86 2.19
N LEU A 133 8.93 10.36 3.14
CA LEU A 133 9.39 9.75 4.38
C LEU A 133 9.92 8.33 4.13
N GLY A 134 9.25 7.59 3.26
CA GLY A 134 9.62 6.21 2.96
C GLY A 134 8.59 5.49 2.11
N TYR A 135 8.84 4.19 1.97
CA TYR A 135 8.08 3.27 1.13
C TYR A 135 7.64 2.05 1.94
N THR A 136 6.48 1.49 1.59
CA THR A 136 5.97 0.25 2.20
C THR A 136 5.20 -0.57 1.17
N CYS A 137 4.93 -1.84 1.48
CA CYS A 137 4.02 -2.65 0.67
C CYS A 137 2.58 -2.25 0.99
N ALA A 138 1.71 -2.31 -0.02
CA ALA A 138 0.27 -2.18 0.13
C ALA A 138 -0.46 -3.26 -0.66
N ASN A 139 -1.66 -3.63 -0.18
CA ASN A 139 -2.64 -4.36 -0.94
C ASN A 139 -3.87 -3.46 -1.13
N ASP A 140 -4.09 -2.97 -2.36
CA ASP A 140 -5.28 -2.18 -2.68
C ASP A 140 -6.48 -3.12 -2.94
N VAL A 141 -6.96 -3.78 -1.86
CA VAL A 141 -8.08 -4.73 -1.95
C VAL A 141 -9.31 -4.04 -2.54
N SER A 142 -9.96 -4.72 -3.50
CA SER A 142 -10.94 -4.11 -4.37
C SER A 142 -12.18 -4.99 -4.52
N ALA A 143 -13.36 -4.49 -4.14
CA ALA A 143 -14.65 -5.08 -4.50
C ALA A 143 -15.02 -4.61 -5.92
N ARG A 144 -14.71 -5.43 -6.94
CA ARG A 144 -14.82 -5.04 -8.36
C ARG A 144 -16.25 -4.73 -8.80
N ASP A 145 -17.23 -5.42 -8.27
CA ASP A 145 -18.66 -5.16 -8.50
C ASP A 145 -19.04 -3.76 -8.00
N HIS A 146 -18.64 -3.37 -6.80
CA HIS A 146 -18.85 -2.03 -6.26
C HIS A 146 -17.99 -0.97 -6.93
N GLN A 147 -16.78 -1.32 -7.38
CA GLN A 147 -15.91 -0.41 -8.12
C GLN A 147 -16.49 -0.05 -9.50
N ILE A 148 -16.99 -1.06 -10.25
CA ILE A 148 -17.29 -0.90 -11.68
C ILE A 148 -18.78 -0.72 -11.92
N LYS A 149 -19.64 -1.51 -11.25
CA LYS A 149 -21.07 -1.58 -11.55
C LYS A 149 -21.94 -0.84 -10.54
N LEU A 150 -21.66 -1.00 -9.26
CA LEU A 150 -22.53 -0.55 -8.16
C LEU A 150 -22.08 0.80 -7.55
N GLY A 151 -20.92 1.32 -7.96
CA GLY A 151 -20.31 2.53 -7.41
C GLY A 151 -20.78 3.84 -8.06
N GLY A 152 -21.80 3.82 -8.93
CA GLY A 152 -22.30 5.04 -9.59
C GLY A 152 -21.26 5.75 -10.46
N GLY A 153 -20.28 5.00 -11.01
CA GLY A 153 -19.19 5.53 -11.83
C GLY A 153 -17.97 6.00 -11.02
N GLN A 154 -18.02 5.92 -9.69
CA GLN A 154 -16.90 6.24 -8.80
C GLN A 154 -16.29 4.97 -8.20
N TRP A 155 -14.96 4.83 -8.28
CA TRP A 155 -14.26 3.63 -7.81
C TRP A 155 -14.21 3.50 -6.30
N CYS A 156 -14.29 4.63 -5.59
CA CYS A 156 -14.06 4.69 -4.15
C CYS A 156 -14.92 3.71 -3.35
N ARG A 157 -16.21 3.49 -3.75
CA ARG A 157 -17.07 2.59 -2.98
C ARG A 157 -16.55 1.15 -2.92
N GLY A 158 -15.95 0.65 -3.99
CA GLY A 158 -15.31 -0.66 -4.03
C GLY A 158 -13.97 -0.75 -3.30
N LYS A 159 -13.45 0.38 -2.81
CA LYS A 159 -12.13 0.54 -2.21
C LYS A 159 -12.17 0.93 -0.72
N PHE A 160 -13.35 1.26 -0.16
CA PHE A 160 -13.52 1.87 1.17
C PHE A 160 -13.93 0.90 2.28
N PHE A 161 -14.11 -0.40 1.96
CA PHE A 161 -14.44 -1.37 3.00
C PHE A 161 -13.33 -1.44 4.05
N ASP A 162 -13.70 -1.70 5.29
CA ASP A 162 -12.75 -1.95 6.35
C ASP A 162 -11.77 -3.05 5.94
N THR A 163 -10.53 -2.97 6.40
CA THR A 163 -9.45 -3.93 6.10
C THR A 163 -8.95 -3.96 4.65
N PHE A 164 -9.48 -3.13 3.74
CA PHE A 164 -9.16 -3.15 2.31
C PHE A 164 -7.88 -2.36 1.94
N ALA A 165 -7.14 -1.87 2.95
CA ALA A 165 -5.84 -1.24 2.76
C ALA A 165 -4.76 -1.84 3.71
N PRO A 166 -4.41 -3.13 3.59
CA PRO A 166 -3.24 -3.66 4.27
C PRO A 166 -1.98 -2.88 3.92
N LEU A 167 -1.21 -2.47 4.95
CA LEU A 167 0.05 -1.72 4.81
C LEU A 167 1.14 -2.36 5.67
N GLY A 168 2.35 -2.48 5.16
CA GLY A 168 3.47 -3.01 5.93
C GLY A 168 4.47 -3.82 5.09
N PRO A 169 5.32 -4.63 5.70
CA PRO A 169 5.47 -4.88 7.13
C PRO A 169 6.21 -3.76 7.88
N CYS A 170 6.87 -2.86 7.16
CA CYS A 170 7.65 -1.76 7.68
C CYS A 170 7.66 -0.57 6.72
N LEU A 171 8.08 0.58 7.21
CA LEU A 171 8.44 1.72 6.38
C LEU A 171 9.95 1.68 6.12
N LEU A 172 10.35 1.73 4.85
CA LEU A 172 11.76 1.78 4.45
C LEU A 172 12.11 3.19 3.96
N THR A 173 13.09 3.84 4.61
CA THR A 173 13.45 5.23 4.28
C THR A 173 14.10 5.34 2.90
N PRO A 174 14.07 6.53 2.24
CA PRO A 174 14.57 6.72 0.87
C PRO A 174 16.04 6.34 0.68
N GLN A 175 16.87 6.49 1.72
CA GLN A 175 18.29 6.11 1.66
C GLN A 175 18.50 4.62 1.37
N SER A 176 17.52 3.78 1.75
CA SER A 176 17.54 2.33 1.49
C SER A 176 16.88 1.95 0.17
N ILE A 177 16.17 2.88 -0.48
CA ILE A 177 15.56 2.74 -1.82
C ILE A 177 15.92 3.97 -2.66
N PRO A 178 17.11 4.02 -3.24
CA PRO A 178 17.54 5.17 -4.02
C PRO A 178 16.70 5.41 -5.28
N ASN A 179 16.10 4.34 -5.82
CA ASN A 179 15.21 4.42 -6.99
C ASN A 179 13.94 3.60 -6.76
N PRO A 180 12.82 4.22 -6.36
CA PRO A 180 11.55 3.52 -6.15
C PRO A 180 10.92 3.00 -7.45
N ASN A 181 11.41 3.44 -8.60
CA ASN A 181 10.94 3.00 -9.91
C ASN A 181 11.74 1.81 -10.47
N ASN A 182 12.52 1.12 -9.62
CA ASN A 182 13.33 -0.02 -10.01
C ASN A 182 13.30 -1.12 -8.93
N LEU A 183 12.11 -1.63 -8.61
CA LEU A 183 11.89 -2.66 -7.60
C LEU A 183 11.04 -3.78 -8.18
N ARG A 184 11.39 -5.04 -7.88
CA ARG A 184 10.49 -6.16 -8.15
C ARG A 184 9.29 -6.09 -7.21
N ILE A 185 8.10 -6.36 -7.74
CA ILE A 185 6.82 -6.32 -7.02
C ILE A 185 6.01 -7.57 -7.39
N ARG A 186 5.49 -8.29 -6.38
CA ARG A 186 4.74 -9.51 -6.63
C ARG A 186 3.65 -9.79 -5.59
N THR A 187 2.66 -10.58 -5.99
CA THR A 187 1.65 -11.17 -5.12
C THR A 187 1.73 -12.69 -5.15
N GLU A 188 1.68 -13.31 -3.99
CA GLU A 188 1.39 -14.72 -3.84
C GLU A 188 -0.03 -14.88 -3.25
N LEU A 189 -0.83 -15.76 -3.85
CA LEU A 189 -2.10 -16.19 -3.32
C LEU A 189 -2.01 -17.68 -2.98
N ASN A 190 -2.11 -18.02 -1.69
CA ASN A 190 -1.92 -19.38 -1.18
C ASN A 190 -0.56 -20.00 -1.57
N GLY A 191 0.50 -19.19 -1.56
CA GLY A 191 1.85 -19.60 -1.94
C GLY A 191 2.10 -19.69 -3.46
N VAL A 192 1.10 -19.40 -4.29
CA VAL A 192 1.24 -19.38 -5.75
C VAL A 192 1.41 -17.94 -6.22
N THR A 193 2.46 -17.64 -6.97
CA THR A 193 2.68 -16.32 -7.56
C THR A 193 1.60 -16.01 -8.61
N VAL A 194 0.87 -14.92 -8.41
CA VAL A 194 -0.21 -14.46 -9.30
C VAL A 194 0.07 -13.11 -9.95
N GLN A 195 0.86 -12.26 -9.31
CA GLN A 195 1.44 -11.05 -9.91
C GLN A 195 2.96 -11.12 -9.78
N ASP A 196 3.71 -10.80 -10.83
CA ASP A 196 5.17 -10.68 -10.81
C ASP A 196 5.60 -9.66 -11.86
N SER A 197 6.10 -8.54 -11.41
CA SER A 197 6.40 -7.39 -12.23
C SER A 197 7.52 -6.54 -11.62
N HIS A 198 7.66 -5.34 -12.14
CA HIS A 198 8.68 -4.39 -11.73
C HIS A 198 8.12 -2.97 -11.74
N THR A 199 8.47 -2.13 -10.76
CA THR A 199 7.97 -0.74 -10.69
C THR A 199 8.39 0.12 -11.88
N SER A 200 9.36 -0.30 -12.68
CA SER A 200 9.71 0.34 -13.95
C SER A 200 8.64 0.20 -15.06
N ASP A 201 7.65 -0.70 -14.87
CA ASP A 201 6.51 -0.82 -15.77
C ASP A 201 5.44 0.27 -15.56
N MET A 202 5.56 1.08 -14.48
CA MET A 202 4.67 2.22 -14.25
C MET A 202 4.68 3.20 -15.42
N ALA A 203 3.49 3.66 -15.81
CA ALA A 203 3.30 4.71 -16.82
C ALA A 203 3.69 6.08 -16.26
N PHE A 204 3.32 6.34 -15.02
CA PHE A 204 3.67 7.54 -14.24
C PHE A 204 4.55 7.12 -13.08
N ASP A 205 5.81 7.51 -13.09
CA ASP A 205 6.77 7.22 -12.04
C ASP A 205 6.46 7.99 -10.73
N VAL A 206 7.03 7.55 -9.61
CA VAL A 206 6.77 8.15 -8.29
C VAL A 206 6.95 9.67 -8.27
N PRO A 207 8.03 10.25 -8.83
CA PRO A 207 8.17 11.71 -8.90
C PRO A 207 7.05 12.40 -9.69
N THR A 208 6.58 11.79 -10.78
CA THR A 208 5.46 12.33 -11.59
C THR A 208 4.16 12.32 -10.79
N LEU A 209 3.89 11.24 -10.05
CA LEU A 209 2.69 11.14 -9.21
C LEU A 209 2.67 12.21 -8.12
N ILE A 210 3.78 12.42 -7.41
CA ILE A 210 3.88 13.45 -6.37
C ILE A 210 3.71 14.85 -6.98
N ALA A 211 4.37 15.14 -8.10
CA ALA A 211 4.24 16.42 -8.79
C ALA A 211 2.79 16.68 -9.23
N TYR A 212 2.14 15.69 -9.81
CA TYR A 212 0.75 15.78 -10.25
C TYR A 212 -0.22 15.99 -9.08
N LEU A 213 -0.13 15.16 -8.04
CA LEU A 213 -1.03 15.21 -6.89
C LEU A 213 -0.85 16.48 -6.04
N SER A 214 0.38 17.03 -5.99
CA SER A 214 0.67 18.27 -5.26
C SER A 214 0.26 19.53 -6.03
N GLY A 215 -0.12 19.40 -7.31
CA GLY A 215 -0.54 20.52 -8.15
C GLY A 215 -1.77 21.23 -7.59
N SER A 216 -1.62 22.46 -7.10
CA SER A 216 -2.64 23.27 -6.43
C SER A 216 -3.28 22.60 -5.19
N THR A 217 -2.77 21.44 -4.77
CA THR A 217 -3.25 20.65 -3.61
C THR A 217 -2.12 20.46 -2.62
N THR A 218 -2.38 20.64 -1.33
CA THR A 218 -1.37 20.35 -0.31
C THR A 218 -1.45 18.89 0.09
N LEU A 219 -0.37 18.15 -0.15
CA LEU A 219 -0.16 16.83 0.44
C LEU A 219 0.39 17.04 1.85
N VAL A 220 -0.36 16.62 2.85
CA VAL A 220 0.05 16.74 4.25
C VAL A 220 0.93 15.56 4.67
N PRO A 221 1.79 15.70 5.71
CA PRO A 221 2.55 14.58 6.25
C PRO A 221 1.62 13.41 6.64
N GLY A 222 2.06 12.19 6.37
CA GLY A 222 1.26 10.99 6.57
C GLY A 222 0.28 10.67 5.42
N THR A 223 0.24 11.48 4.36
CA THR A 223 -0.43 11.08 3.11
C THR A 223 0.29 9.87 2.52
N VAL A 224 -0.47 8.83 2.21
CA VAL A 224 0.00 7.62 1.51
C VAL A 224 -0.47 7.68 0.06
N ILE A 225 0.43 7.41 -0.88
CA ILE A 225 0.11 7.28 -2.31
C ILE A 225 0.31 5.82 -2.69
N LEU A 226 -0.77 5.13 -3.06
CA LEU A 226 -0.73 3.82 -3.69
C LEU A 226 -0.51 4.02 -5.18
N THR A 227 0.56 3.40 -5.73
CA THR A 227 1.10 3.79 -7.04
C THR A 227 0.51 3.02 -8.22
N GLY A 228 -0.49 2.19 -7.98
CA GLY A 228 -1.07 1.30 -8.98
C GLY A 228 -0.51 -0.11 -8.91
N THR A 229 -1.26 -1.05 -9.47
CA THR A 229 -0.97 -2.49 -9.45
C THR A 229 -0.48 -2.97 -10.80
N PRO A 230 0.43 -3.97 -10.85
CA PRO A 230 0.83 -4.63 -12.08
C PRO A 230 -0.24 -5.63 -12.59
N SER A 231 0.03 -6.24 -13.76
CA SER A 231 -0.77 -7.33 -14.31
C SER A 231 -0.84 -8.55 -13.39
N GLY A 232 -1.87 -9.39 -13.57
CA GLY A 232 -2.12 -10.61 -12.82
C GLY A 232 -3.15 -10.46 -11.70
N VAL A 233 -3.97 -9.38 -11.73
CA VAL A 233 -5.11 -9.23 -10.83
C VAL A 233 -6.13 -10.36 -11.02
N GLY A 234 -6.87 -10.71 -9.97
CA GLY A 234 -7.84 -11.79 -9.99
C GLY A 234 -8.93 -11.60 -11.05
N MET A 235 -9.37 -10.37 -11.29
CA MET A 235 -10.33 -10.01 -12.33
C MET A 235 -9.87 -10.40 -13.74
N ALA A 236 -8.58 -10.37 -14.01
CA ALA A 236 -8.00 -10.67 -15.33
C ALA A 236 -7.70 -12.16 -15.53
N THR A 237 -7.82 -12.99 -14.51
CA THR A 237 -7.55 -14.44 -14.58
C THR A 237 -8.43 -15.11 -15.64
N LYS A 238 -7.86 -16.06 -16.40
CA LYS A 238 -8.54 -16.84 -17.42
C LYS A 238 -8.58 -18.33 -17.05
N PRO A 239 -9.62 -19.12 -17.43
CA PRO A 239 -10.78 -18.71 -18.25
C PRO A 239 -11.80 -17.85 -17.50
N GLU A 240 -11.79 -17.85 -16.16
CA GLU A 240 -12.72 -17.09 -15.31
C GLU A 240 -11.95 -16.28 -14.27
N PRO A 241 -12.48 -15.12 -13.83
CA PRO A 241 -11.90 -14.34 -12.76
C PRO A 241 -11.74 -15.17 -11.47
N ARG A 242 -10.65 -14.94 -10.75
CA ARG A 242 -10.40 -15.51 -9.44
C ARG A 242 -10.57 -14.46 -8.34
N TRP A 243 -11.60 -14.61 -7.54
CA TRP A 243 -11.88 -13.74 -6.40
C TRP A 243 -11.33 -14.32 -5.10
N LEU A 244 -10.99 -13.45 -4.16
CA LEU A 244 -10.62 -13.83 -2.80
C LEU A 244 -11.79 -14.53 -2.09
N ARG A 245 -11.47 -15.53 -1.29
CA ARG A 245 -12.43 -16.32 -0.50
C ARG A 245 -11.90 -16.49 0.92
N ALA A 246 -12.80 -16.72 1.86
CA ALA A 246 -12.42 -17.08 3.22
C ALA A 246 -11.50 -18.32 3.21
N GLY A 247 -10.42 -18.24 3.98
CA GLY A 247 -9.34 -19.25 4.00
C GLY A 247 -8.18 -18.97 3.05
N ASP A 248 -8.30 -18.03 2.14
CA ASP A 248 -7.16 -17.57 1.32
C ASP A 248 -6.12 -16.83 2.18
N VAL A 249 -4.88 -16.84 1.72
CA VAL A 249 -3.77 -16.06 2.28
C VAL A 249 -3.12 -15.27 1.15
N VAL A 250 -3.14 -13.96 1.27
CA VAL A 250 -2.50 -13.05 0.30
C VAL A 250 -1.18 -12.55 0.86
N THR A 251 -0.12 -12.65 0.08
CA THR A 251 1.19 -12.07 0.41
C THR A 251 1.63 -11.12 -0.68
N ILE A 252 1.82 -9.87 -0.31
CA ILE A 252 2.44 -8.83 -1.13
C ILE A 252 3.93 -8.80 -0.81
N GLU A 253 4.78 -8.81 -1.82
CA GLU A 253 6.22 -8.69 -1.63
C GLU A 253 6.79 -7.63 -2.55
N ILE A 254 7.59 -6.73 -1.98
CA ILE A 254 8.35 -5.73 -2.72
C ILE A 254 9.82 -5.84 -2.32
N GLU A 255 10.65 -5.87 -3.34
CA GLU A 255 12.11 -5.94 -3.20
C GLU A 255 12.63 -4.91 -2.18
N ASN A 256 13.52 -5.34 -1.30
CA ASN A 256 14.10 -4.59 -0.19
C ASN A 256 13.11 -4.20 0.94
N ILE A 257 11.80 -4.10 0.70
CA ILE A 257 10.82 -3.74 1.73
C ILE A 257 10.45 -4.96 2.56
N GLY A 258 10.08 -6.07 1.90
CA GLY A 258 9.73 -7.32 2.55
C GLY A 258 8.35 -7.83 2.16
N ARG A 259 7.75 -8.63 3.05
CA ARG A 259 6.51 -9.38 2.81
C ARG A 259 5.40 -8.92 3.75
N LEU A 260 4.27 -8.54 3.18
CA LEU A 260 3.02 -8.21 3.87
C LEU A 260 2.04 -9.35 3.63
N THR A 261 1.73 -10.11 4.66
CA THR A 261 0.84 -11.29 4.55
C THR A 261 -0.42 -11.06 5.37
N ASN A 262 -1.56 -11.35 4.78
CA ASN A 262 -2.86 -11.23 5.41
C ASN A 262 -3.74 -12.45 5.06
N PRO A 263 -4.32 -13.14 6.05
CA PRO A 263 -5.37 -14.12 5.80
C PRO A 263 -6.68 -13.42 5.40
N VAL A 264 -7.58 -14.19 4.78
CA VAL A 264 -8.89 -13.70 4.33
C VAL A 264 -9.98 -14.44 5.09
N ILE A 265 -10.93 -13.70 5.66
CA ILE A 265 -12.10 -14.25 6.37
C ILE A 265 -13.38 -13.60 5.87
N GLU A 266 -14.52 -14.16 6.21
CA GLU A 266 -15.81 -13.50 6.03
C GLU A 266 -16.13 -12.58 7.21
N GLU A 267 -16.86 -11.50 6.95
CA GLU A 267 -17.45 -10.65 7.98
C GLU A 267 -18.38 -11.50 8.86
N ALA A 268 -18.31 -11.30 10.17
CA ALA A 268 -19.23 -11.96 11.11
C ALA A 268 -20.70 -11.61 10.81
N PRO A 269 -21.63 -12.53 11.10
CA PRO A 269 -23.08 -12.30 10.89
C PRO A 269 -23.60 -11.10 11.65
#